data_b679ff159f76a0d4f0b0ecd0f5ab6865
#
_entry.id   b679ff159f76a0d4f0b0ecd0f5ab6865
#
_cell.length_a   1.000
_cell.length_b   1.000
_cell.length_c   1.000
_cell.angle_alpha   90.00
_cell.angle_beta   90.00
_cell.angle_gamma   90.00
#
_symmetry.space_group_name_H-M   'P 1'
#
loop_
_entity.id
_entity.type
_entity.pdbx_description
1 polymer ?
#
loop_
_entity_poly.entity_id
_entity_poly.type
_entity_poly.pdbx_seq_one_letter_code
_entity_poly.pdbx_strand_id
1 'polypeptide(L)'
;MKKLSQNSTPYLSALKKYVSGDVLPLDVPGHHMGNVKNKLKDFLGEQVFRSDVNAPIGMDNLANPRGVIYQAQKLMAEFTHADECFLLINGTSSGILAMIMSACKANDRIILPRNVHKSIISALILSGASPVYVAPKLDADLEIANQPSVEDYIKTMQKYPSAKAVFVINPTYFGSVNDLKTIVKEAHAM
;
A
#
# COMPACT_ATOMS: atom_id res chain seq x y z
N MET A 1 -26.21 -1.33 -7.37
CA MET A 1 -25.17 -1.87 -8.28
C MET A 1 -25.20 -3.39 -8.21
N LYS A 2 -25.08 -4.08 -9.36
CA LYS A 2 -24.97 -5.54 -9.36
C LYS A 2 -23.72 -5.97 -8.63
N LYS A 3 -23.81 -6.92 -7.70
CA LYS A 3 -22.63 -7.44 -6.97
C LYS A 3 -21.65 -8.02 -7.98
N LEU A 4 -20.40 -7.55 -7.97
CA LEU A 4 -19.33 -8.06 -8.82
C LEU A 4 -18.83 -9.41 -8.27
N SER A 5 -18.42 -10.31 -9.15
CA SER A 5 -17.72 -11.53 -8.77
C SER A 5 -16.24 -11.23 -8.49
N GLN A 6 -15.61 -11.99 -7.58
CA GLN A 6 -14.16 -11.92 -7.35
C GLN A 6 -13.33 -12.25 -8.61
N ASN A 7 -13.92 -12.91 -9.60
CA ASN A 7 -13.29 -13.15 -10.91
C ASN A 7 -13.42 -11.95 -11.86
N SER A 8 -14.09 -10.87 -11.45
CA SER A 8 -14.26 -9.68 -12.29
C SER A 8 -12.97 -8.87 -12.31
N THR A 9 -12.66 -8.30 -13.48
CA THR A 9 -11.49 -7.42 -13.69
C THR A 9 -11.97 -6.07 -14.24
N PRO A 10 -12.63 -5.23 -13.40
CA PRO A 10 -13.35 -4.05 -13.89
C PRO A 10 -12.44 -3.07 -14.63
N TYR A 11 -11.24 -2.78 -14.08
CA TYR A 11 -10.30 -1.88 -14.71
C TYR A 11 -9.74 -2.45 -16.03
N LEU A 12 -9.29 -3.73 -16.02
CA LEU A 12 -8.76 -4.38 -17.22
C LEU A 12 -9.83 -4.47 -18.33
N SER A 13 -11.08 -4.76 -17.96
CA SER A 13 -12.20 -4.82 -18.91
C SER A 13 -12.48 -3.47 -19.55
N ALA A 14 -12.44 -2.40 -18.76
CA ALA A 14 -12.58 -1.03 -19.26
C ALA A 14 -11.40 -0.63 -20.17
N LEU A 15 -10.17 -0.96 -19.77
CA LEU A 15 -8.98 -0.69 -20.58
C LEU A 15 -9.03 -1.40 -21.92
N LYS A 16 -9.38 -2.70 -21.94
CA LYS A 16 -9.56 -3.45 -23.20
C LYS A 16 -10.60 -2.80 -24.12
N LYS A 17 -11.72 -2.38 -23.55
CA LYS A 17 -12.77 -1.68 -24.31
C LYS A 17 -12.26 -0.34 -24.86
N TYR A 18 -11.55 0.44 -24.06
CA TYR A 18 -11.01 1.73 -24.48
C TYR A 18 -10.00 1.58 -25.61
N VAL A 19 -9.00 0.70 -25.47
CA VAL A 19 -7.94 0.52 -26.46
C VAL A 19 -8.41 -0.16 -27.76
N SER A 20 -9.55 -0.88 -27.74
CA SER A 20 -10.16 -1.46 -28.94
C SER A 20 -11.05 -0.49 -29.70
N GLY A 21 -11.36 0.69 -29.10
CA GLY A 21 -12.16 1.72 -29.76
C GLY A 21 -11.36 2.55 -30.76
N ASP A 22 -12.08 3.29 -31.59
CA ASP A 22 -11.50 4.29 -32.49
C ASP A 22 -11.31 5.61 -31.70
N VAL A 23 -10.15 5.71 -31.03
CA VAL A 23 -9.82 6.84 -30.17
C VAL A 23 -8.68 7.63 -30.79
N LEU A 24 -8.87 8.94 -30.95
CA LEU A 24 -7.81 9.88 -31.26
C LEU A 24 -7.22 10.43 -29.95
N PRO A 25 -6.05 9.95 -29.50
CA PRO A 25 -5.45 10.37 -28.25
C PRO A 25 -4.79 11.74 -28.40
N LEU A 26 -5.40 12.78 -27.83
CA LEU A 26 -4.87 14.15 -27.81
C LEU A 26 -4.38 14.56 -26.41
N ASP A 27 -4.48 13.68 -25.45
CA ASP A 27 -4.06 13.86 -24.07
C ASP A 27 -2.70 13.19 -23.79
N VAL A 28 -2.26 13.25 -22.53
CA VAL A 28 -1.07 12.52 -22.06
C VAL A 28 -1.40 11.03 -21.91
N PRO A 29 -0.41 10.14 -22.06
CA PRO A 29 1.02 10.37 -22.32
C PRO A 29 1.33 10.78 -23.76
N GLY A 30 2.43 11.56 -23.94
CA GLY A 30 2.82 12.15 -25.24
C GLY A 30 3.18 11.17 -26.36
N HIS A 31 3.24 9.86 -26.09
CA HIS A 31 3.36 8.85 -27.14
C HIS A 31 2.02 8.55 -27.87
N HIS A 32 0.92 9.16 -27.43
CA HIS A 32 -0.39 9.08 -28.09
C HIS A 32 -0.79 7.64 -28.43
N MET A 33 -0.91 6.75 -27.42
CA MET A 33 -1.20 5.32 -27.59
C MET A 33 -0.21 4.58 -28.52
N GLY A 34 1.04 5.07 -28.59
CA GLY A 34 2.08 4.50 -29.43
C GLY A 34 2.07 4.96 -30.90
N ASN A 35 1.32 6.01 -31.25
CA ASN A 35 1.33 6.58 -32.58
C ASN A 35 2.65 7.29 -32.92
N VAL A 36 3.41 7.70 -31.90
CA VAL A 36 4.75 8.26 -32.07
C VAL A 36 5.78 7.14 -32.24
N LYS A 37 6.49 7.17 -33.35
CA LYS A 37 7.55 6.18 -33.62
C LYS A 37 8.72 6.37 -32.65
N ASN A 38 9.09 5.29 -31.97
CA ASN A 38 10.24 5.27 -31.05
C ASN A 38 10.79 3.85 -30.89
N LYS A 39 12.10 3.77 -30.58
CA LYS A 39 12.81 2.48 -30.41
C LYS A 39 12.29 1.65 -29.22
N LEU A 40 11.76 2.29 -28.20
CA LEU A 40 11.21 1.61 -27.04
C LEU A 40 9.92 0.85 -27.41
N LYS A 41 9.09 1.42 -28.31
CA LYS A 41 7.92 0.74 -28.86
C LYS A 41 8.32 -0.53 -29.62
N ASP A 42 9.40 -0.47 -30.41
CA ASP A 42 9.90 -1.62 -31.17
C ASP A 42 10.35 -2.75 -30.21
N PHE A 43 10.89 -2.38 -29.04
CA PHE A 43 11.33 -3.33 -28.00
C PHE A 43 10.18 -3.89 -27.16
N LEU A 44 9.28 -3.04 -26.67
CA LEU A 44 8.20 -3.44 -25.73
C LEU A 44 6.92 -3.91 -26.43
N GLY A 45 6.77 -3.63 -27.70
CA GLY A 45 5.57 -3.90 -28.47
C GLY A 45 4.52 -2.79 -28.35
N GLU A 46 3.66 -2.73 -29.34
CA GLU A 46 2.63 -1.67 -29.47
C GLU A 46 1.61 -1.69 -28.34
N GLN A 47 1.19 -2.87 -27.89
CA GLN A 47 0.11 -3.01 -26.92
C GLN A 47 0.44 -2.35 -25.58
N VAL A 48 1.70 -2.29 -25.17
CA VAL A 48 2.12 -1.60 -23.93
C VAL A 48 1.76 -0.12 -24.01
N PHE A 49 2.10 0.53 -25.12
CA PHE A 49 1.81 1.96 -25.34
C PHE A 49 0.33 2.24 -25.53
N ARG A 50 -0.42 1.33 -26.17
CA ARG A 50 -1.86 1.45 -26.28
C ARG A 50 -2.56 1.37 -24.92
N SER A 51 -1.99 0.63 -24.00
CA SER A 51 -2.52 0.40 -22.64
C SER A 51 -2.07 1.44 -21.62
N ASP A 52 -1.10 2.28 -21.97
CA ASP A 52 -0.65 3.39 -21.11
C ASP A 52 -1.54 4.61 -21.38
N VAL A 53 -2.52 4.78 -20.54
CA VAL A 53 -3.56 5.80 -20.65
C VAL A 53 -3.69 6.60 -19.37
N ASN A 54 -4.06 7.86 -19.47
CA ASN A 54 -4.39 8.71 -18.33
C ASN A 54 -5.76 8.31 -17.72
N ALA A 55 -6.60 9.27 -17.41
CA ALA A 55 -7.97 9.08 -16.90
C ALA A 55 -9.04 9.48 -17.93
N PRO A 56 -9.05 8.89 -19.16
CA PRO A 56 -10.05 9.19 -20.15
C PRO A 56 -11.43 8.69 -19.70
N ILE A 57 -12.48 9.13 -20.42
CA ILE A 57 -13.86 8.72 -20.11
C ILE A 57 -13.96 7.18 -20.08
N GLY A 58 -14.45 6.65 -18.95
CA GLY A 58 -14.61 5.21 -18.72
C GLY A 58 -13.47 4.55 -17.97
N MET A 59 -12.32 5.23 -17.79
CA MET A 59 -11.16 4.68 -17.07
C MET A 59 -11.09 5.07 -15.58
N ASP A 60 -11.99 5.98 -15.14
CA ASP A 60 -12.01 6.47 -13.77
C ASP A 60 -10.79 7.37 -13.42
N ASN A 61 -10.76 7.89 -12.20
CA ASN A 61 -9.67 8.73 -11.70
C ASN A 61 -9.19 8.21 -10.35
N LEU A 62 -7.90 7.84 -10.27
CA LEU A 62 -7.30 7.26 -9.06
C LEU A 62 -7.35 8.21 -7.85
N ALA A 63 -7.26 9.53 -8.06
CA ALA A 63 -7.32 10.51 -6.96
C ALA A 63 -8.74 10.65 -6.37
N ASN A 64 -9.78 10.28 -7.12
CA ASN A 64 -11.18 10.30 -6.67
C ASN A 64 -11.96 9.18 -7.37
N PRO A 65 -11.70 7.91 -7.02
CA PRO A 65 -12.27 6.77 -7.73
C PRO A 65 -13.78 6.65 -7.46
N ARG A 66 -14.57 6.56 -8.54
CA ARG A 66 -16.04 6.41 -8.50
C ARG A 66 -16.56 5.35 -9.47
N GLY A 67 -15.69 4.84 -10.33
CA GLY A 67 -16.01 3.92 -11.42
C GLY A 67 -15.27 2.60 -11.29
N VAL A 68 -14.52 2.24 -12.32
CA VAL A 68 -13.84 0.93 -12.43
C VAL A 68 -12.66 0.74 -11.46
N ILE A 69 -12.00 1.83 -11.07
CA ILE A 69 -10.97 1.80 -10.03
C ILE A 69 -11.62 1.54 -8.67
N TYR A 70 -12.70 2.27 -8.35
CA TYR A 70 -13.46 2.04 -7.12
C TYR A 70 -13.97 0.59 -7.03
N GLN A 71 -14.48 0.03 -8.14
CA GLN A 71 -14.91 -1.36 -8.19
C GLN A 71 -13.76 -2.34 -7.92
N ALA A 72 -12.57 -2.09 -8.47
CA ALA A 72 -11.38 -2.90 -8.21
C ALA A 72 -10.93 -2.81 -6.74
N GLN A 73 -10.98 -1.61 -6.14
CA GLN A 73 -10.69 -1.42 -4.71
C GLN A 73 -11.67 -2.18 -3.81
N LYS A 74 -12.97 -2.17 -4.14
CA LYS A 74 -13.98 -2.93 -3.36
C LYS A 74 -13.80 -4.44 -3.48
N LEU A 75 -13.44 -4.96 -4.65
CA LEU A 75 -13.12 -6.38 -4.81
C LEU A 75 -11.89 -6.79 -4.00
N MET A 76 -10.85 -5.95 -3.97
CA MET A 76 -9.66 -6.20 -3.16
C MET A 76 -9.97 -6.13 -1.66
N ALA A 77 -10.77 -5.15 -1.22
CA ALA A 77 -11.20 -5.04 0.17
C ALA A 77 -11.99 -6.30 0.61
N GLU A 78 -12.94 -6.77 -0.22
CA GLU A 78 -13.68 -8.01 0.04
C GLU A 78 -12.75 -9.21 0.12
N PHE A 79 -11.77 -9.34 -0.79
CA PHE A 79 -10.81 -10.45 -0.80
C PHE A 79 -9.91 -10.46 0.44
N THR A 80 -9.49 -9.30 0.91
CA THR A 80 -8.59 -9.16 2.07
C THR A 80 -9.34 -9.04 3.40
N HIS A 81 -10.68 -9.08 3.40
CA HIS A 81 -11.53 -8.82 4.57
C HIS A 81 -11.27 -7.46 5.23
N ALA A 82 -10.92 -6.46 4.43
CA ALA A 82 -10.73 -5.09 4.87
C ALA A 82 -11.98 -4.24 4.59
N ASP A 83 -12.20 -3.17 5.36
CA ASP A 83 -13.29 -2.22 5.11
C ASP A 83 -13.06 -1.45 3.81
N GLU A 84 -11.81 -1.04 3.57
CA GLU A 84 -11.41 -0.28 2.40
C GLU A 84 -10.04 -0.75 1.86
N CYS A 85 -9.81 -0.53 0.57
CA CYS A 85 -8.54 -0.78 -0.08
C CYS A 85 -8.17 0.40 -0.97
N PHE A 86 -6.90 0.79 -0.96
CA PHE A 86 -6.37 1.89 -1.76
C PHE A 86 -5.28 1.38 -2.70
N LEU A 87 -5.47 1.56 -4.00
CA LEU A 87 -4.44 1.25 -5.00
C LEU A 87 -3.38 2.35 -5.01
N LEU A 88 -2.12 1.97 -4.83
CA LEU A 88 -0.99 2.89 -4.74
C LEU A 88 -0.19 2.90 -6.04
N ILE A 89 0.24 4.09 -6.48
CA ILE A 89 1.07 4.27 -7.70
C ILE A 89 2.53 4.60 -7.39
N ASN A 90 2.84 5.05 -6.16
CA ASN A 90 4.21 5.38 -5.74
C ASN A 90 4.82 4.32 -4.82
N GLY A 91 4.42 3.07 -5.00
CA GLY A 91 4.90 1.93 -4.22
C GLY A 91 4.38 1.91 -2.78
N THR A 92 4.68 0.85 -2.06
CA THR A 92 4.27 0.64 -0.66
C THR A 92 4.80 1.73 0.29
N SER A 93 5.91 2.37 -0.05
CA SER A 93 6.46 3.47 0.75
C SER A 93 5.48 4.63 0.91
N SER A 94 4.75 5.00 -0.14
CA SER A 94 3.72 6.06 -0.05
C SER A 94 2.55 5.64 0.86
N GLY A 95 2.16 4.37 0.82
CA GLY A 95 1.15 3.83 1.73
C GLY A 95 1.58 3.87 3.19
N ILE A 96 2.83 3.50 3.48
CA ILE A 96 3.40 3.59 4.83
C ILE A 96 3.41 5.03 5.34
N LEU A 97 3.83 6.00 4.49
CA LEU A 97 3.76 7.41 4.85
C LEU A 97 2.32 7.83 5.18
N ALA A 98 1.38 7.50 4.29
CA ALA A 98 -0.03 7.83 4.48
C ALA A 98 -0.61 7.25 5.79
N MET A 99 -0.34 5.97 6.08
CA MET A 99 -0.80 5.31 7.31
C MET A 99 -0.28 6.02 8.57
N ILE A 100 1.03 6.29 8.64
CA ILE A 100 1.61 6.92 9.85
C ILE A 100 1.14 8.36 9.99
N MET A 101 1.10 9.14 8.90
CA MET A 101 0.64 10.53 8.92
C MET A 101 -0.85 10.67 9.21
N SER A 102 -1.67 9.66 8.90
CA SER A 102 -3.10 9.66 9.27
C SER A 102 -3.33 9.27 10.72
N ALA A 103 -2.49 8.40 11.29
CA ALA A 103 -2.63 7.91 12.65
C ALA A 103 -1.95 8.81 13.70
N CYS A 104 -0.88 9.51 13.34
CA CYS A 104 -0.02 10.24 14.27
C CYS A 104 0.22 11.68 13.83
N LYS A 105 0.28 12.58 14.81
CA LYS A 105 0.65 13.99 14.68
C LYS A 105 1.98 14.24 15.39
N ALA A 106 2.51 15.46 15.27
CA ALA A 106 3.72 15.87 15.96
C ALA A 106 3.61 15.62 17.48
N ASN A 107 4.65 14.99 18.05
CA ASN A 107 4.77 14.57 19.44
C ASN A 107 3.89 13.37 19.85
N ASP A 108 3.02 12.84 18.99
CA ASP A 108 2.34 11.57 19.27
C ASP A 108 3.36 10.43 19.34
N ARG A 109 3.14 9.49 20.26
CA ARG A 109 3.98 8.29 20.34
C ARG A 109 3.44 7.19 19.43
N ILE A 110 4.36 6.53 18.74
CA ILE A 110 4.07 5.32 17.94
C ILE A 110 5.02 4.19 18.35
N ILE A 111 4.46 3.04 18.69
CA ILE A 111 5.23 1.83 19.04
C ILE A 111 5.55 1.09 17.73
N LEU A 112 6.82 0.74 17.53
CA LEU A 112 7.27 0.07 16.31
C LEU A 112 8.57 -0.74 16.55
N PRO A 113 8.84 -1.79 15.76
CA PRO A 113 10.08 -2.52 15.88
C PRO A 113 11.27 -1.68 15.41
N ARG A 114 12.48 -1.99 15.92
CA ARG A 114 13.67 -1.21 15.56
C ARG A 114 14.19 -1.52 14.15
N ASN A 115 13.89 -2.70 13.60
CA ASN A 115 14.29 -3.15 12.26
C ASN A 115 13.31 -2.75 11.15
N VAL A 116 12.89 -1.51 11.14
CA VAL A 116 11.93 -0.97 10.17
C VAL A 116 12.57 -0.58 8.84
N HIS A 117 11.75 -0.57 7.79
CA HIS A 117 12.15 -0.02 6.50
C HIS A 117 12.32 1.52 6.57
N LYS A 118 13.23 2.08 5.76
CA LYS A 118 13.51 3.53 5.72
C LYS A 118 12.29 4.42 5.50
N SER A 119 11.25 3.95 4.82
CA SER A 119 10.00 4.70 4.62
C SER A 119 9.29 5.04 5.93
N ILE A 120 9.42 4.20 6.97
CA ILE A 120 8.87 4.49 8.30
C ILE A 120 9.64 5.63 8.95
N ILE A 121 10.96 5.64 8.83
CA ILE A 121 11.77 6.77 9.33
C ILE A 121 11.39 8.07 8.63
N SER A 122 11.20 8.03 7.31
CA SER A 122 10.70 9.19 6.56
C SER A 122 9.32 9.65 7.05
N ALA A 123 8.42 8.70 7.33
CA ALA A 123 7.09 9.01 7.85
C ALA A 123 7.14 9.63 9.26
N LEU A 124 8.04 9.16 10.13
CA LEU A 124 8.26 9.76 11.46
C LEU A 124 8.76 11.20 11.36
N ILE A 125 9.69 11.46 10.44
CA ILE A 125 10.20 12.82 10.19
C ILE A 125 9.08 13.75 9.71
N LEU A 126 8.27 13.29 8.73
CA LEU A 126 7.21 14.09 8.15
C LEU A 126 6.03 14.33 9.11
N SER A 127 5.65 13.32 9.90
CA SER A 127 4.57 13.46 10.89
C SER A 127 4.99 14.18 12.16
N GLY A 128 6.29 14.20 12.48
CA GLY A 128 6.81 14.65 13.78
C GLY A 128 6.48 13.69 14.93
N ALA A 129 6.04 12.47 14.65
CA ALA A 129 5.75 11.46 15.66
C ALA A 129 7.01 10.95 16.35
N SER A 130 6.90 10.63 17.63
CA SER A 130 7.99 10.14 18.48
C SER A 130 7.98 8.62 18.54
N PRO A 131 9.01 7.93 18.03
CA PRO A 131 9.06 6.47 18.04
C PRO A 131 9.34 5.91 19.43
N VAL A 132 8.63 4.85 19.78
CA VAL A 132 8.93 3.97 20.91
C VAL A 132 9.33 2.62 20.33
N TYR A 133 10.62 2.30 20.40
CA TYR A 133 11.14 1.11 19.74
C TYR A 133 10.97 -0.15 20.58
N VAL A 134 10.49 -1.22 19.93
CA VAL A 134 10.55 -2.59 20.44
C VAL A 134 11.77 -3.26 19.80
N ALA A 135 12.65 -3.82 20.63
CA ALA A 135 13.88 -4.45 20.14
C ALA A 135 13.56 -5.77 19.42
N PRO A 136 14.09 -6.00 18.22
CA PRO A 136 13.98 -7.29 17.55
C PRO A 136 14.82 -8.34 18.28
N LYS A 137 14.45 -9.62 18.14
CA LYS A 137 15.30 -10.74 18.55
C LYS A 137 16.37 -10.96 17.48
N LEU A 138 17.64 -10.97 17.91
CA LEU A 138 18.75 -11.27 17.01
C LEU A 138 18.98 -12.77 16.97
N ASP A 139 19.09 -13.33 15.80
CA ASP A 139 19.55 -14.69 15.55
C ASP A 139 21.07 -14.62 15.42
N ALA A 140 21.78 -15.30 16.33
CA ALA A 140 23.24 -15.24 16.39
C ALA A 140 23.92 -16.07 15.29
N ASP A 141 23.26 -17.12 14.82
CA ASP A 141 23.83 -18.02 13.80
C ASP A 141 23.68 -17.44 12.39
N LEU A 142 22.54 -16.80 12.14
CA LEU A 142 22.22 -16.20 10.84
C LEU A 142 22.54 -14.71 10.76
N GLU A 143 22.90 -14.08 11.88
CA GLU A 143 23.16 -12.64 12.02
C GLU A 143 22.00 -11.75 11.52
N ILE A 144 20.75 -12.19 11.71
CA ILE A 144 19.55 -11.49 11.27
C ILE A 144 18.69 -10.98 12.43
N ALA A 145 17.94 -9.91 12.17
CA ALA A 145 16.96 -9.37 13.10
C ALA A 145 15.59 -10.00 12.83
N ASN A 146 15.14 -10.86 13.71
CA ASN A 146 13.81 -11.47 13.71
C ASN A 146 12.74 -10.52 14.27
N GLN A 147 11.51 -11.03 14.45
CA GLN A 147 10.43 -10.26 15.11
C GLN A 147 10.76 -9.99 16.58
N PRO A 148 10.36 -8.82 17.14
CA PRO A 148 10.14 -8.71 18.58
C PRO A 148 9.09 -9.73 19.03
N SER A 149 9.12 -10.18 20.27
CA SER A 149 8.08 -11.09 20.76
C SER A 149 6.74 -10.35 20.97
N VAL A 150 5.63 -11.12 21.01
CA VAL A 150 4.31 -10.59 21.37
C VAL A 150 4.36 -9.93 22.75
N GLU A 151 5.04 -10.58 23.70
CA GLU A 151 5.20 -10.09 25.06
C GLU A 151 5.95 -8.76 25.13
N ASP A 152 6.95 -8.54 24.26
CA ASP A 152 7.68 -7.28 24.19
C ASP A 152 6.82 -6.15 23.65
N TYR A 153 5.94 -6.43 22.67
CA TYR A 153 4.94 -5.48 22.23
C TYR A 153 3.96 -5.13 23.35
N ILE A 154 3.40 -6.15 24.05
CA ILE A 154 2.43 -5.93 25.14
C ILE A 154 3.06 -5.12 26.28
N LYS A 155 4.25 -5.51 26.74
CA LYS A 155 4.99 -4.76 27.78
C LYS A 155 5.24 -3.29 27.37
N THR A 156 5.56 -3.08 26.08
CA THR A 156 5.81 -1.73 25.58
C THR A 156 4.51 -0.92 25.52
N MET A 157 3.40 -1.50 25.09
CA MET A 157 2.09 -0.88 25.10
C MET A 157 1.67 -0.49 26.55
N GLN A 158 1.82 -1.39 27.50
CA GLN A 158 1.52 -1.13 28.92
C GLN A 158 2.37 0.01 29.50
N LYS A 159 3.65 0.09 29.09
CA LYS A 159 4.56 1.17 29.52
C LYS A 159 4.23 2.52 28.87
N TYR A 160 3.65 2.51 27.69
CA TYR A 160 3.32 3.73 26.92
C TYR A 160 1.84 3.75 26.49
N PRO A 161 0.89 3.79 27.43
CA PRO A 161 -0.54 3.68 27.15
C PRO A 161 -1.10 4.88 26.38
N SER A 162 -0.35 5.97 26.26
CA SER A 162 -0.72 7.13 25.44
C SER A 162 -0.22 7.03 23.99
N ALA A 163 0.38 5.93 23.58
CA ALA A 163 0.76 5.72 22.18
C ALA A 163 -0.48 5.70 21.28
N LYS A 164 -0.40 6.40 20.15
CA LYS A 164 -1.52 6.53 19.21
C LYS A 164 -1.63 5.37 18.24
N ALA A 165 -0.52 4.67 18.00
CA ALA A 165 -0.49 3.54 17.08
C ALA A 165 0.58 2.53 17.48
N VAL A 166 0.36 1.29 17.06
CA VAL A 166 1.35 0.21 17.08
C VAL A 166 1.59 -0.21 15.64
N PHE A 167 2.83 -0.15 15.20
CA PHE A 167 3.24 -0.60 13.87
C PHE A 167 3.93 -1.95 13.97
N VAL A 168 3.51 -2.90 13.15
CA VAL A 168 4.07 -4.27 13.11
C VAL A 168 4.50 -4.57 11.68
N ILE A 169 5.68 -5.18 11.52
CA ILE A 169 6.13 -5.74 10.24
C ILE A 169 5.83 -7.22 10.28
N ASN A 170 4.99 -7.71 9.38
CA ASN A 170 4.61 -9.12 9.36
C ASN A 170 4.32 -9.58 7.92
N PRO A 171 5.17 -10.44 7.33
CA PRO A 171 6.45 -10.94 7.84
C PRO A 171 7.58 -9.89 7.84
N THR A 172 8.71 -10.20 8.51
CA THR A 172 9.96 -9.45 8.32
C THR A 172 10.54 -9.68 6.94
N TYR A 173 11.61 -8.95 6.60
CA TYR A 173 12.36 -9.16 5.35
C TYR A 173 12.86 -10.61 5.21
N PHE A 174 13.16 -11.28 6.30
CA PHE A 174 13.64 -12.67 6.34
C PHE A 174 12.53 -13.72 6.49
N GLY A 175 11.25 -13.33 6.38
CA GLY A 175 10.12 -14.24 6.44
C GLY A 175 9.65 -14.61 7.85
N SER A 176 10.26 -14.07 8.91
CA SER A 176 9.81 -14.29 10.29
C SER A 176 8.44 -13.65 10.53
N VAL A 177 7.51 -14.41 11.08
CA VAL A 177 6.13 -13.97 11.38
C VAL A 177 5.88 -13.90 12.88
N ASN A 178 4.85 -13.14 13.28
CA ASN A 178 4.40 -12.99 14.64
C ASN A 178 2.91 -13.35 14.77
N ASP A 179 2.43 -13.58 15.98
CA ASP A 179 0.99 -13.64 16.25
C ASP A 179 0.38 -12.23 16.19
N LEU A 180 0.15 -11.78 14.95
CA LEU A 180 -0.45 -10.47 14.68
C LEU A 180 -1.82 -10.33 15.33
N LYS A 181 -2.61 -11.42 15.40
CA LYS A 181 -3.95 -11.40 15.96
C LYS A 181 -3.94 -11.00 17.44
N THR A 182 -3.04 -11.57 18.22
CA THR A 182 -2.88 -11.21 19.64
C THR A 182 -2.37 -9.78 19.79
N ILE A 183 -1.37 -9.34 19.01
CA ILE A 183 -0.87 -7.96 19.08
C ILE A 183 -1.99 -6.95 18.76
N VAL A 184 -2.77 -7.18 17.70
CA VAL A 184 -3.87 -6.30 17.30
C VAL A 184 -4.96 -6.26 18.36
N LYS A 185 -5.34 -7.40 18.94
CA LYS A 185 -6.34 -7.48 20.00
C LYS A 185 -5.93 -6.64 21.22
N GLU A 186 -4.69 -6.78 21.67
CA GLU A 186 -4.18 -6.02 22.81
C GLU A 186 -4.06 -4.51 22.50
N ALA A 187 -3.62 -4.18 21.28
CA ALA A 187 -3.55 -2.77 20.86
C ALA A 187 -4.93 -2.08 20.80
N HIS A 188 -5.98 -2.81 20.38
CA HIS A 188 -7.34 -2.26 20.34
C HIS A 188 -8.04 -2.24 21.71
N ALA A 189 -7.53 -2.97 22.71
CA ALA A 189 -8.08 -2.98 24.07
C ALA A 189 -7.55 -1.82 24.94
N MET A 190 -6.56 -1.06 24.46
CA MET A 190 -5.94 0.07 25.16
C MET A 190 -6.48 1.40 24.68
#